data_477a79b930c10d5f7b133a9b40ce0760
#
_entry.id   477a79b930c10d5f7b133a9b40ce0760
#
_cell.length_a   1.000
_cell.length_b   1.000
_cell.length_c   1.000
_cell.angle_alpha   90.00
_cell.angle_beta   90.00
_cell.angle_gamma   90.00
#
_symmetry.space_group_name_H-M   'P 1'
#
loop_
_entity.id
_entity.type
_entity.pdbx_description
1 polymer ?
#
loop_
_entity_poly.entity_id
_entity_poly.type
_entity_poly.pdbx_seq_one_letter_code
_entity_poly.pdbx_strand_id
1 'polypeptide(L)'
;TALIWLVGCTSTFVQMAPTPVSGGVRFLVAVPAAESVAVVGAFNGWSSTTHVMTRVGSNGSWSVVVPLSGGEHPFMYVIDGKTWLVPPAADDFVTDGFGNTNGVVIVP
;
A
#
# COMPACT_ATOMS: atom_id res chain seq x y z
N THR A 1 -11.18 -34.48 15.31
CA THR A 1 -10.94 -34.24 14.97
C THR A 1 -10.65 -33.25 14.29
N ALA A 2 -10.61 -33.00 13.79
CA ALA A 2 -10.32 -32.23 13.15
C ALA A 2 -10.29 -31.06 13.22
N LEU A 3 -10.32 -30.61 13.07
CA LEU A 3 -10.36 -29.65 13.04
C LEU A 3 -9.56 -28.80 12.74
N ILE A 4 -9.25 -28.80 12.56
CA ILE A 4 -8.41 -28.18 12.48
C ILE A 4 -8.19 -27.48 11.55
N TRP A 5 -8.33 -27.49 11.08
CA TRP A 5 -8.14 -26.98 10.26
C TRP A 5 -8.33 -25.86 9.98
N LEU A 6 -8.61 -25.87 9.80
CA LEU A 6 -8.86 -24.98 9.49
C LEU A 6 -8.24 -23.98 9.56
N VAL A 7 -8.05 -23.95 9.89
CA VAL A 7 -7.32 -23.12 10.23
C VAL A 7 -6.53 -22.56 9.35
N GLY A 8 -6.08 -23.14 8.74
CA GLY A 8 -5.23 -22.60 7.92
C GLY A 8 -5.65 -21.58 7.13
N CYS A 9 -6.66 -21.59 6.96
CA CYS A 9 -7.05 -20.78 6.10
C CYS A 9 -6.86 -19.48 6.36
N THR A 10 -6.59 -19.21 7.17
CA THR A 10 -6.56 -18.11 7.49
C THR A 10 -5.69 -17.22 6.94
N SER A 11 -4.89 -16.89 7.04
CA SER A 11 -3.95 -16.01 6.73
C SER A 11 -3.78 -15.74 5.38
N THR A 12 -4.67 -15.32 4.73
CA THR A 12 -4.52 -15.24 3.36
C THR A 12 -3.94 -13.95 2.88
N PHE A 13 -3.93 -12.88 3.60
CA PHE A 13 -3.37 -11.62 3.14
C PHE A 13 -2.08 -11.35 3.85
N VAL A 14 -1.02 -11.12 3.08
CA VAL A 14 0.26 -10.70 3.63
C VAL A 14 0.40 -9.21 3.32
N GLN A 15 0.47 -8.42 4.35
CA GLN A 15 0.69 -6.99 4.18
C GLN A 15 2.18 -6.75 4.11
N MET A 16 2.62 -6.12 3.05
CA MET A 16 4.03 -5.90 2.80
C MET A 16 4.33 -4.43 2.69
N ALA A 17 5.44 -4.02 3.26
CA ALA A 17 5.97 -2.70 3.00
C ALA A 17 6.34 -2.59 1.51
N PRO A 18 6.33 -1.39 0.95
CA PRO A 18 6.77 -1.21 -0.42
C PRO A 18 8.19 -1.73 -0.61
N THR A 19 8.45 -2.28 -1.78
CA THR A 19 9.69 -3.00 -2.05
C THR A 19 10.40 -2.39 -3.24
N PRO A 20 11.70 -2.08 -3.13
CA PRO A 20 12.47 -1.64 -4.29
C PRO A 20 12.51 -2.76 -5.34
N VAL A 21 12.27 -2.37 -6.58
CA VAL A 21 12.30 -3.29 -7.71
C VAL A 21 12.96 -2.60 -8.88
N SER A 22 13.19 -3.33 -9.96
CA SER A 22 13.68 -2.72 -11.17
C SER A 22 12.66 -1.70 -11.67
N GLY A 23 13.09 -0.48 -11.88
CA GLY A 23 12.22 0.59 -12.34
C GLY A 23 11.58 1.43 -11.24
N GLY A 24 11.77 1.10 -9.97
CA GLY A 24 11.20 1.93 -8.91
C GLY A 24 10.88 1.18 -7.65
N VAL A 25 9.74 1.49 -7.09
CA VAL A 25 9.27 0.86 -5.85
C VAL A 25 7.90 0.26 -6.14
N ARG A 26 7.72 -1.01 -5.77
CA ARG A 26 6.41 -1.65 -5.88
C ARG A 26 5.64 -1.41 -4.59
N PHE A 27 4.46 -0.83 -4.74
CA PHE A 27 3.49 -0.72 -3.66
C PHE A 27 2.48 -1.84 -3.82
N LEU A 28 2.20 -2.54 -2.73
CA LEU A 28 1.29 -3.68 -2.72
C LEU A 28 0.43 -3.61 -1.48
N VAL A 29 -0.88 -3.69 -1.64
CA VAL A 29 -1.80 -3.63 -0.51
C VAL A 29 -3.00 -4.51 -0.80
N ALA A 30 -3.53 -5.14 0.23
CA ALA A 30 -4.72 -5.97 0.12
C ALA A 30 -5.93 -5.16 0.59
N VAL A 31 -6.87 -4.92 -0.32
CA VAL A 31 -8.13 -4.23 -0.03
C VAL A 31 -9.20 -4.95 -0.84
N PRO A 32 -9.69 -6.10 -0.35
CA PRO A 32 -10.55 -6.97 -1.16
C PRO A 32 -11.84 -6.33 -1.64
N ALA A 33 -12.43 -5.46 -0.84
CA ALA A 33 -13.71 -4.87 -1.19
C ALA A 33 -13.61 -3.62 -2.04
N ALA A 34 -12.40 -3.16 -2.37
CA ALA A 34 -12.24 -1.93 -3.12
C ALA A 34 -12.56 -2.11 -4.59
N GLU A 35 -13.04 -1.07 -5.22
CA GLU A 35 -13.21 -1.01 -6.66
C GLU A 35 -12.02 -0.32 -7.31
N SER A 36 -11.34 0.56 -6.60
CA SER A 36 -10.12 1.18 -7.05
C SER A 36 -9.24 1.51 -5.86
N VAL A 37 -7.94 1.52 -6.08
CA VAL A 37 -6.97 1.91 -5.07
C VAL A 37 -5.89 2.73 -5.76
N ALA A 38 -5.46 3.80 -5.12
CA ALA A 38 -4.35 4.61 -5.62
C ALA A 38 -3.35 4.83 -4.50
N VAL A 39 -2.07 4.97 -4.86
CA VAL A 39 -1.07 5.38 -3.90
C VAL A 39 -0.85 6.88 -4.06
N VAL A 40 -0.84 7.58 -2.94
CA VAL A 40 -0.65 9.02 -2.91
C VAL A 40 0.51 9.35 -1.98
N GLY A 41 1.25 10.37 -2.33
CA GLY A 41 2.38 10.77 -1.53
C GLY A 41 2.97 12.07 -2.01
N ALA A 42 4.00 12.54 -1.32
CA ALA A 42 4.67 13.77 -1.72
C ALA A 42 5.21 13.66 -3.13
N PHE A 43 5.52 12.44 -3.59
CA PHE A 43 6.07 12.23 -4.92
C PHE A 43 5.07 12.47 -6.05
N ASN A 44 3.78 12.56 -5.77
CA ASN A 44 2.81 12.87 -6.81
C ASN A 44 1.82 13.95 -6.38
N GLY A 45 2.19 14.75 -5.37
CA GLY A 45 1.34 15.84 -4.92
C GLY A 45 0.09 15.35 -4.22
N TRP A 46 0.11 14.13 -3.68
CA TRP A 46 -1.02 13.52 -2.98
C TRP A 46 -2.24 13.35 -3.90
N SER A 47 -1.98 13.12 -5.18
CA SER A 47 -3.02 12.97 -6.19
C SER A 47 -3.51 11.53 -6.25
N SER A 48 -4.82 11.33 -6.14
CA SER A 48 -5.39 10.00 -6.21
C SER A 48 -5.62 9.52 -7.65
N THR A 49 -5.21 10.30 -8.64
CA THR A 49 -5.39 9.91 -10.03
C THR A 49 -4.09 9.68 -10.78
N THR A 50 -2.95 9.91 -10.16
CA THR A 50 -1.65 9.79 -10.83
C THR A 50 -1.12 8.36 -10.81
N HIS A 51 -1.18 7.68 -9.68
CA HIS A 51 -0.67 6.32 -9.56
C HIS A 51 -1.78 5.39 -9.11
N VAL A 52 -2.67 5.05 -10.03
CA VAL A 52 -3.77 4.14 -9.76
C VAL A 52 -3.24 2.73 -9.83
N MET A 53 -3.60 1.92 -8.86
CA MET A 53 -3.09 0.57 -8.72
C MET A 53 -3.90 -0.41 -9.56
N THR A 54 -3.32 -1.57 -9.82
CA THR A 54 -3.94 -2.62 -10.62
C THR A 54 -4.16 -3.85 -9.74
N ARG A 55 -5.28 -4.52 -9.92
CA ARG A 55 -5.53 -5.76 -9.19
C ARG A 55 -4.51 -6.81 -9.58
N VAL A 56 -4.07 -7.58 -8.60
CA VAL A 56 -3.12 -8.65 -8.81
C VAL A 56 -3.73 -9.93 -8.29
N GLY A 57 -3.93 -10.89 -9.17
CA GLY A 57 -4.53 -12.15 -8.78
C GLY A 57 -6.00 -11.98 -8.43
N SER A 58 -6.52 -12.89 -7.61
CA SER A 58 -7.93 -12.91 -7.26
C SER A 58 -8.17 -12.73 -5.77
N ASN A 59 -7.17 -12.33 -5.02
CA ASN A 59 -7.28 -12.27 -3.56
C ASN A 59 -7.48 -10.85 -3.02
N GLY A 60 -7.79 -9.88 -3.88
CA GLY A 60 -8.01 -8.53 -3.41
C GLY A 60 -6.77 -7.69 -3.24
N SER A 61 -5.65 -8.11 -3.80
CA SER A 61 -4.41 -7.33 -3.74
C SER A 61 -4.33 -6.35 -4.89
N TRP A 62 -3.66 -5.24 -4.65
CA TRP A 62 -3.47 -4.15 -5.62
C TRP A 62 -1.99 -3.77 -5.63
N SER A 63 -1.47 -3.45 -6.80
CA SER A 63 -0.05 -3.17 -6.97
C SER A 63 0.19 -2.07 -8.00
N VAL A 64 1.28 -1.33 -7.80
CA VAL A 64 1.78 -0.39 -8.79
C VAL A 64 3.27 -0.19 -8.53
N VAL A 65 4.02 0.04 -9.59
CA VAL A 65 5.44 0.41 -9.48
C VAL A 65 5.55 1.89 -9.77
N VAL A 66 6.20 2.61 -8.87
CA VAL A 66 6.38 4.05 -8.99
C VAL A 66 7.87 4.35 -8.98
N PRO A 67 8.39 5.05 -9.99
CA PRO A 67 9.78 5.49 -9.95
C PRO A 67 9.98 6.49 -8.82
N LEU A 68 10.91 6.19 -7.92
CA LEU A 68 11.23 7.07 -6.80
C LEU A 68 12.74 7.18 -6.64
N SER A 69 13.21 8.39 -6.34
CA SER A 69 14.61 8.60 -6.07
C SER A 69 14.95 8.13 -4.67
N GLY A 70 16.23 8.04 -4.37
CA GLY A 70 16.69 7.70 -3.03
C GLY A 70 16.18 8.68 -1.99
N GLY A 71 15.89 8.18 -0.81
CA GLY A 71 15.40 8.98 0.28
C GLY A 71 14.10 8.45 0.87
N GLU A 72 13.48 9.28 1.70
CA GLU A 72 12.26 8.92 2.40
C GLU A 72 11.06 9.56 1.72
N HIS A 73 10.02 8.78 1.50
CA HIS A 73 8.83 9.24 0.79
C HIS A 73 7.59 8.90 1.59
N PRO A 74 6.91 9.89 2.18
CA PRO A 74 5.63 9.65 2.87
C PRO A 74 4.54 9.29 1.87
N PHE A 75 3.67 8.38 2.25
CA PHE A 75 2.60 7.94 1.36
C PHE A 75 1.40 7.41 2.14
N MET A 76 0.27 7.33 1.44
CA MET A 76 -0.94 6.67 1.90
C MET A 76 -1.62 6.00 0.70
N TYR A 77 -2.68 5.27 0.95
CA TYR A 77 -3.53 4.72 -0.11
C TYR A 77 -4.88 5.43 -0.08
N VAL A 78 -5.48 5.59 -1.25
CA VAL A 78 -6.83 6.13 -1.36
C VAL A 78 -7.71 5.05 -1.98
N ILE A 79 -8.78 4.70 -1.28
CA ILE A 79 -9.69 3.64 -1.66
C ILE A 79 -10.93 4.27 -2.29
N ASP A 80 -11.28 3.81 -3.48
CA ASP A 80 -12.49 4.25 -4.19
C ASP A 80 -12.55 5.77 -4.35
N GLY A 81 -11.38 6.40 -4.44
CA GLY A 81 -11.29 7.83 -4.66
C GLY A 81 -11.63 8.70 -3.46
N LYS A 82 -11.89 8.11 -2.30
CA LYS A 82 -12.35 8.93 -1.18
C LYS A 82 -11.91 8.51 0.20
N THR A 83 -11.59 7.27 0.44
CA THR A 83 -11.22 6.81 1.78
C THR A 83 -9.70 6.70 1.86
N TRP A 84 -9.10 7.47 2.73
CA TRP A 84 -7.66 7.46 2.92
C TRP A 84 -7.29 6.39 3.93
N LEU A 85 -6.38 5.51 3.53
CA LEU A 85 -5.95 4.39 4.34
C LEU A 85 -4.48 4.58 4.72
N VAL A 86 -4.21 4.61 6.02
CA VAL A 86 -2.84 4.55 6.50
C VAL A 86 -2.27 3.21 6.08
N PRO A 87 -1.09 3.15 5.45
CA PRO A 87 -0.56 1.88 4.98
C PRO A 87 -0.48 0.86 6.10
N PRO A 88 -0.96 -0.37 5.89
CA PRO A 88 -0.86 -1.41 6.91
C PRO A 88 0.58 -1.81 7.19
N ALA A 89 1.46 -1.61 6.22
CA ALA A 89 2.88 -1.90 6.37
C ALA A 89 3.69 -0.86 5.61
N ALA A 90 4.77 -0.41 6.21
CA ALA A 90 5.68 0.56 5.61
C ALA A 90 7.04 0.41 6.28
N ASP A 91 8.06 1.04 5.70
CA ASP A 91 9.39 1.02 6.32
C ASP A 91 9.41 1.82 7.61
N ASP A 92 8.59 2.85 7.68
CA ASP A 92 8.47 3.68 8.87
C ASP A 92 7.12 4.41 8.83
N PHE A 93 6.79 5.10 9.91
CA PHE A 93 5.58 5.90 9.99
C PHE A 93 5.92 7.25 10.61
N VAL A 94 5.28 8.31 10.11
CA VAL A 94 5.48 9.66 10.64
C VAL A 94 4.13 10.35 10.80
N THR A 95 4.04 11.25 11.77
CA THR A 95 2.84 12.06 11.94
C THR A 95 3.04 13.37 11.19
N ASP A 96 1.95 13.95 10.74
CA ASP A 96 2.02 15.20 9.99
C ASP A 96 1.87 16.44 10.87
N GLY A 97 1.79 16.26 12.17
CA GLY A 97 1.62 17.39 13.08
C GLY A 97 0.16 17.78 13.32
N PHE A 98 -0.76 17.15 12.61
CA PHE A 98 -2.20 17.42 12.75
C PHE A 98 -2.97 16.18 13.22
N GLY A 99 -2.26 15.18 13.72
CA GLY A 99 -2.91 13.97 14.20
C GLY A 99 -3.03 12.87 13.16
N ASN A 100 -2.57 13.10 11.94
CA ASN A 100 -2.60 12.07 10.89
C ASN A 100 -1.27 11.34 10.82
N THR A 101 -1.32 10.09 10.41
CA THR A 101 -0.12 9.26 10.28
C THR A 101 0.05 8.86 8.82
N ASN A 102 1.27 9.02 8.31
CA ASN A 102 1.62 8.55 6.98
C ASN A 102 2.60 7.40 7.09
N GLY A 103 2.53 6.46 6.15
CA GLY A 103 3.62 5.51 5.99
C GLY A 103 4.77 6.18 5.28
N VAL A 104 5.97 5.61 5.43
CA VAL A 104 7.17 6.11 4.76
C VAL A 104 7.83 4.93 4.07
N VAL A 105 8.18 5.12 2.79
CA VAL A 105 9.03 4.17 2.10
C VAL A 105 10.43 4.78 2.03
N ILE A 106 11.44 3.98 2.37
CA ILE A 106 12.82 4.41 2.38
C ILE A 106 13.53 3.75 1.20
N VAL A 107 13.96 4.58 0.26
CA VAL A 107 14.63 4.09 -0.95
C VAL A 107 16.14 4.28 -0.75
N PRO A 108 16.94 3.21 -0.88
CA PRO A 108 18.39 3.30 -0.70
C PRO A 108 19.07 4.24 -1.66
#